data_2d431d8d10c84ad3556165c8fbc88707
#
_entry.id   2d431d8d10c84ad3556165c8fbc88707
#
_cell.length_a   1.000
_cell.length_b   1.000
_cell.length_c   1.000
_cell.angle_alpha   90.00
_cell.angle_beta   90.00
_cell.angle_gamma   90.00
#
_symmetry.space_group_name_H-M   'P 1'
#
loop_
_entity.id
_entity.type
_entity.pdbx_description
1 polymer ?
#
loop_
_entity_poly.entity_id
_entity_poly.type
_entity_poly.pdbx_seq_one_letter_code
_entity_poly.pdbx_strand_id
1 'polypeptide(L)'
;MAVYKVLLYYCFTALADPDAIRLWQRDLCESLGLGGRIIIAPHGINATVGGELSAVKKYWRKTREFAPFRDIDFKWSDGGGPSDFPRLKVRVREELVGFGAPHEVSVDDQGVAGGGQRLTPEQLHELVEQKKVTFFDGRNKWEADIGRFTGAIVPDTRTSHDFVRELDSGKYDHLKDQPVVTYCTGGVRCEVLSAMMIKRGFQEVYQLAGGIVRYGEKYGDSGLWEGSLYVFDNRKAVTFSPEPAVIGRCSLCGEPSSRMENCSSLSCTTESVICDSCADKGFLCEEDRAVATLTG
;
A
#
# COMPACT_ATOMS: atom_id res chain seq x y z
N MET A 1 -27.28 -13.12 -6.16
CA MET A 1 -26.65 -12.06 -5.33
C MET A 1 -25.63 -11.33 -6.20
N ALA A 2 -25.51 -9.99 -6.05
CA ALA A 2 -24.50 -9.23 -6.77
C ALA A 2 -23.10 -9.62 -6.28
N VAL A 3 -22.20 -9.86 -7.21
CA VAL A 3 -20.78 -10.15 -6.91
C VAL A 3 -20.01 -8.86 -7.00
N TYR A 4 -19.33 -8.48 -5.94
CA TYR A 4 -18.51 -7.28 -5.87
C TYR A 4 -17.02 -7.62 -5.92
N LYS A 5 -16.23 -6.78 -6.57
CA LYS A 5 -14.78 -6.93 -6.70
C LYS A 5 -14.08 -5.61 -6.53
N VAL A 6 -12.87 -5.68 -6.01
CA VAL A 6 -11.89 -4.59 -5.98
C VAL A 6 -10.86 -4.81 -7.07
N LEU A 7 -10.51 -3.74 -7.76
CA LEU A 7 -9.44 -3.68 -8.75
C LEU A 7 -8.37 -2.70 -8.24
N LEU A 8 -7.19 -3.23 -7.94
CA LEU A 8 -6.00 -2.47 -7.54
C LEU A 8 -4.99 -2.49 -8.68
N TYR A 9 -4.50 -1.31 -9.07
CA TYR A 9 -3.48 -1.21 -10.10
C TYR A 9 -2.69 0.10 -10.00
N TYR A 10 -1.52 0.11 -10.60
CA TYR A 10 -0.74 1.33 -10.84
C TYR A 10 0.05 1.19 -12.15
N CYS A 11 0.45 2.33 -12.68
CA CYS A 11 1.36 2.41 -13.81
C CYS A 11 2.20 3.67 -13.67
N PHE A 12 3.52 3.52 -13.72
CA PHE A 12 4.44 4.62 -13.89
C PHE A 12 4.70 4.80 -15.39
N THR A 13 4.28 5.92 -15.92
CA THR A 13 4.43 6.31 -17.33
C THR A 13 4.24 7.82 -17.46
N ALA A 14 4.90 8.46 -18.38
CA ALA A 14 4.73 9.89 -18.60
C ALA A 14 3.30 10.19 -19.13
N LEU A 15 2.59 11.07 -18.46
CA LEU A 15 1.26 11.54 -18.86
C LEU A 15 1.33 13.00 -19.28
N ALA A 16 1.01 13.28 -20.54
CA ALA A 16 1.04 14.63 -21.09
C ALA A 16 0.00 15.58 -20.46
N ASP A 17 -1.17 15.03 -20.09
CA ASP A 17 -2.26 15.80 -19.49
C ASP A 17 -2.92 14.97 -18.35
N PRO A 18 -2.41 15.07 -17.12
CA PRO A 18 -2.98 14.40 -15.96
C PRO A 18 -4.43 14.80 -15.65
N ASP A 19 -4.83 16.05 -15.96
CA ASP A 19 -6.19 16.52 -15.71
C ASP A 19 -7.20 15.91 -16.68
N ALA A 20 -6.86 15.74 -17.96
CA ALA A 20 -7.68 15.01 -18.91
C ALA A 20 -7.90 13.55 -18.47
N ILE A 21 -6.84 12.87 -18.01
CA ILE A 21 -6.95 11.51 -17.47
C ILE A 21 -7.83 11.50 -16.22
N ARG A 22 -7.71 12.48 -15.33
CA ARG A 22 -8.57 12.61 -14.14
C ARG A 22 -10.05 12.73 -14.51
N LEU A 23 -10.37 13.58 -15.46
CA LEU A 23 -11.76 13.78 -15.92
C LEU A 23 -12.30 12.49 -16.52
N TRP A 24 -11.57 11.88 -17.43
CA TRP A 24 -11.94 10.62 -18.06
C TRP A 24 -12.18 9.50 -17.03
N GLN A 25 -11.24 9.27 -16.10
CA GLN A 25 -11.34 8.22 -15.09
C GLN A 25 -12.51 8.46 -14.12
N ARG A 26 -12.79 9.73 -13.78
CA ARG A 26 -13.94 10.09 -12.97
C ARG A 26 -15.25 9.77 -13.68
N ASP A 27 -15.42 10.28 -14.90
CA ASP A 27 -16.62 10.06 -15.70
C ASP A 27 -16.88 8.56 -15.90
N LEU A 28 -15.86 7.81 -16.24
CA LEU A 28 -15.94 6.36 -16.40
C LEU A 28 -16.40 5.66 -15.11
N CYS A 29 -15.85 6.01 -13.96
CA CYS A 29 -16.25 5.43 -12.68
C CYS A 29 -17.70 5.83 -12.31
N GLU A 30 -18.06 7.10 -12.45
CA GLU A 30 -19.40 7.62 -12.14
C GLU A 30 -20.46 6.96 -13.03
N SER A 31 -20.20 6.84 -14.35
CA SER A 31 -21.10 6.17 -15.29
C SER A 31 -21.33 4.69 -15.01
N LEU A 32 -20.38 4.04 -14.32
CA LEU A 32 -20.43 2.61 -13.97
C LEU A 32 -20.83 2.38 -12.50
N GLY A 33 -21.07 3.44 -11.72
CA GLY A 33 -21.43 3.33 -10.30
C GLY A 33 -20.30 2.77 -9.43
N LEU A 34 -19.02 3.04 -9.78
CA LEU A 34 -17.86 2.57 -9.04
C LEU A 34 -17.44 3.56 -7.96
N GLY A 35 -17.04 3.05 -6.79
CA GLY A 35 -16.37 3.79 -5.74
C GLY A 35 -14.87 3.56 -5.73
N GLY A 36 -14.12 4.35 -4.94
CA GLY A 36 -12.69 4.13 -4.78
C GLY A 36 -11.84 5.39 -4.77
N ARG A 37 -10.53 5.17 -4.92
CA ARG A 37 -9.53 6.23 -4.97
C ARG A 37 -8.65 6.06 -6.21
N ILE A 38 -8.51 7.14 -6.97
CA ILE A 38 -7.58 7.23 -8.11
C ILE A 38 -6.71 8.47 -7.91
N ILE A 39 -5.39 8.27 -7.95
CA ILE A 39 -4.39 9.33 -7.94
C ILE A 39 -3.72 9.32 -9.32
N ILE A 40 -3.66 10.48 -9.95
CA ILE A 40 -2.96 10.70 -11.21
C ILE A 40 -1.85 11.71 -10.95
N ALA A 41 -0.69 11.49 -11.55
CA ALA A 41 0.43 12.41 -11.51
C ALA A 41 1.06 12.53 -12.90
N PRO A 42 1.94 13.51 -13.15
CA PRO A 42 2.64 13.60 -14.43
C PRO A 42 3.39 12.33 -14.83
N HIS A 43 3.74 11.50 -13.83
CA HIS A 43 4.47 10.24 -14.00
C HIS A 43 3.61 8.98 -13.82
N GLY A 44 2.25 9.07 -13.93
CA GLY A 44 1.42 7.88 -14.00
C GLY A 44 0.07 7.92 -13.28
N ILE A 45 -0.44 6.73 -12.94
CA ILE A 45 -1.71 6.49 -12.26
C ILE A 45 -1.55 5.44 -11.14
N ASN A 46 -2.27 5.64 -10.03
CA ASN A 46 -2.40 4.68 -8.93
C ASN A 46 -3.85 4.63 -8.48
N ALA A 47 -4.47 3.45 -8.53
CA ALA A 47 -5.91 3.31 -8.34
C ALA A 47 -6.30 2.07 -7.54
N THR A 48 -7.33 2.25 -6.71
CA THR A 48 -8.12 1.18 -6.11
C THR A 48 -9.58 1.53 -6.33
N VAL A 49 -10.29 0.73 -7.12
CA VAL A 49 -11.70 0.93 -7.43
C VAL A 49 -12.49 -0.34 -7.13
N GLY A 50 -13.72 -0.18 -6.66
CA GLY A 50 -14.60 -1.28 -6.32
C GLY A 50 -16.02 -1.06 -6.81
N GLY A 51 -16.71 -2.18 -7.03
CA GLY A 51 -18.09 -2.19 -7.48
C GLY A 51 -18.56 -3.57 -7.91
N GLU A 52 -19.74 -3.63 -8.53
CA GLU A 52 -20.23 -4.86 -9.11
C GLU A 52 -19.28 -5.40 -10.19
N LEU A 53 -19.06 -6.70 -10.21
CA LEU A 53 -18.11 -7.37 -11.10
C LEU A 53 -18.27 -6.98 -12.57
N SER A 54 -19.53 -6.86 -13.04
CA SER A 54 -19.84 -6.45 -14.42
C SER A 54 -19.35 -5.03 -14.75
N ALA A 55 -19.52 -4.12 -13.81
CA ALA A 55 -19.08 -2.73 -13.91
C ALA A 55 -17.56 -2.62 -13.85
N VAL A 56 -16.91 -3.32 -12.89
CA VAL A 56 -15.46 -3.37 -12.75
C VAL A 56 -14.79 -3.96 -14.00
N LYS A 57 -15.39 -5.01 -14.62
CA LYS A 57 -14.90 -5.57 -15.90
C LYS A 57 -14.99 -4.58 -17.05
N LYS A 58 -16.07 -3.77 -17.12
CA LYS A 58 -16.20 -2.72 -18.14
C LYS A 58 -15.15 -1.63 -17.94
N TYR A 59 -14.98 -1.16 -16.71
CA TYR A 59 -13.95 -0.21 -16.32
C TYR A 59 -12.54 -0.69 -16.71
N TRP A 60 -12.19 -1.91 -16.34
CA TRP A 60 -10.91 -2.54 -16.67
C TRP A 60 -10.64 -2.55 -18.19
N ARG A 61 -11.64 -2.96 -19.01
CA ARG A 61 -11.49 -2.98 -20.48
C ARG A 61 -11.25 -1.57 -21.01
N LYS A 62 -12.07 -0.59 -20.58
CA LYS A 62 -11.97 0.79 -21.04
C LYS A 62 -10.66 1.44 -20.63
N THR A 63 -10.18 1.19 -19.43
CA THR A 63 -8.88 1.71 -18.98
C THR A 63 -7.74 1.18 -19.84
N ARG A 64 -7.77 -0.08 -20.24
CA ARG A 64 -6.75 -0.70 -21.13
C ARG A 64 -6.80 -0.25 -22.60
N GLU A 65 -7.87 0.39 -23.04
CA GLU A 65 -7.93 0.98 -24.38
C GLU A 65 -6.97 2.17 -24.54
N PHE A 66 -6.61 2.84 -23.45
CA PHE A 66 -5.57 3.87 -23.46
C PHE A 66 -4.19 3.22 -23.54
N ALA A 67 -3.45 3.52 -24.60
CA ALA A 67 -2.20 2.81 -24.91
C ALA A 67 -1.19 2.74 -23.74
N PRO A 68 -0.92 3.83 -22.97
CA PRO A 68 -0.03 3.76 -21.81
C PRO A 68 -0.51 2.83 -20.68
N PHE A 69 -1.81 2.46 -20.64
CA PHE A 69 -2.40 1.62 -19.60
C PHE A 69 -2.72 0.20 -20.07
N ARG A 70 -2.35 -0.16 -21.30
CA ARG A 70 -2.70 -1.45 -21.91
C ARG A 70 -2.16 -2.65 -21.13
N ASP A 71 -0.93 -2.56 -20.69
CA ASP A 71 -0.17 -3.68 -20.12
C ASP A 71 -0.05 -3.60 -18.59
N ILE A 72 -0.92 -2.80 -17.95
CA ILE A 72 -0.96 -2.69 -16.48
C ILE A 72 -1.27 -4.05 -15.85
N ASP A 73 -0.53 -4.39 -14.78
CA ASP A 73 -0.86 -5.50 -13.90
C ASP A 73 -2.03 -5.11 -12.98
N PHE A 74 -3.21 -5.58 -13.33
CA PHE A 74 -4.42 -5.40 -12.55
C PHE A 74 -4.60 -6.53 -11.53
N LYS A 75 -4.69 -6.20 -10.26
CA LYS A 75 -4.92 -7.12 -9.15
C LYS A 75 -6.39 -7.11 -8.76
N TRP A 76 -6.99 -8.29 -8.67
CA TRP A 76 -8.40 -8.48 -8.34
C TRP A 76 -8.53 -9.06 -6.94
N SER A 77 -9.43 -8.52 -6.13
CA SER A 77 -9.76 -9.11 -4.83
C SER A 77 -11.26 -9.09 -4.57
N ASP A 78 -11.71 -9.91 -3.64
CA ASP A 78 -13.08 -9.92 -3.16
C ASP A 78 -13.38 -8.66 -2.35
N GLY A 79 -14.66 -8.28 -2.26
CA GLY A 79 -15.11 -7.05 -1.65
C GLY A 79 -15.40 -5.96 -2.69
N GLY A 80 -15.39 -4.70 -2.27
CA GLY A 80 -15.66 -3.55 -3.15
C GLY A 80 -17.15 -3.19 -3.23
N GLY A 81 -17.94 -3.67 -2.30
CA GLY A 81 -19.33 -3.22 -2.15
C GLY A 81 -19.44 -1.74 -1.75
N PRO A 82 -20.66 -1.16 -1.77
CA PRO A 82 -20.88 0.25 -1.43
C PRO A 82 -20.40 0.63 -0.02
N SER A 83 -20.36 -0.34 0.92
CA SER A 83 -19.85 -0.16 2.27
C SER A 83 -18.32 0.00 2.30
N ASP A 84 -17.61 -0.66 1.38
CA ASP A 84 -16.14 -0.65 1.35
C ASP A 84 -15.62 0.65 0.73
N PHE A 85 -16.32 1.13 -0.30
CA PHE A 85 -16.01 2.37 -1.01
C PHE A 85 -17.20 3.32 -1.06
N PRO A 86 -17.54 4.02 0.03
CA PRO A 86 -18.71 4.90 0.08
C PRO A 86 -18.57 6.16 -0.78
N ARG A 87 -17.37 6.44 -1.30
CA ARG A 87 -17.09 7.65 -2.10
C ARG A 87 -16.08 7.34 -3.21
N LEU A 88 -16.24 8.04 -4.34
CA LEU A 88 -15.24 8.12 -5.39
C LEU A 88 -14.35 9.35 -5.18
N LYS A 89 -13.02 9.15 -5.12
CA LYS A 89 -12.03 10.24 -5.04
C LYS A 89 -11.04 10.12 -6.20
N VAL A 90 -11.11 11.00 -7.19
CA VAL A 90 -10.17 11.08 -8.31
C VAL A 90 -9.44 12.41 -8.25
N ARG A 91 -8.11 12.37 -8.08
CA ARG A 91 -7.30 13.57 -7.85
C ARG A 91 -6.01 13.55 -8.66
N VAL A 92 -5.59 14.73 -9.13
CA VAL A 92 -4.22 14.96 -9.59
C VAL A 92 -3.36 15.32 -8.37
N ARG A 93 -2.14 14.80 -8.33
CA ARG A 93 -1.10 15.06 -7.34
C ARG A 93 0.25 15.23 -8.06
N GLU A 94 1.22 15.82 -7.38
CA GLU A 94 2.60 15.88 -7.89
C GLU A 94 3.26 14.50 -7.89
N GLU A 95 2.86 13.63 -6.93
CA GLU A 95 3.39 12.28 -6.77
C GLU A 95 2.25 11.24 -6.74
N LEU A 96 2.49 10.06 -7.34
CA LEU A 96 1.59 8.90 -7.19
C LEU A 96 1.61 8.33 -5.77
N VAL A 97 2.77 8.44 -5.13
CA VAL A 97 3.02 8.07 -3.76
C VAL A 97 3.72 9.25 -3.09
N GLY A 98 3.12 9.79 -2.04
CA GLY A 98 3.62 11.00 -1.39
C GLY A 98 4.86 10.72 -0.53
N PHE A 99 6.03 10.65 -1.14
CA PHE A 99 7.32 10.63 -0.44
C PHE A 99 7.81 12.05 -0.11
N GLY A 100 7.22 13.09 -0.72
CA GLY A 100 7.66 14.47 -0.57
C GLY A 100 8.97 14.76 -1.33
N ALA A 101 9.27 13.95 -2.33
CA ALA A 101 10.49 14.05 -3.13
C ALA A 101 10.20 13.85 -4.63
N PRO A 102 9.29 14.62 -5.25
CA PRO A 102 8.87 14.43 -6.63
C PRO A 102 10.04 14.53 -7.63
N HIS A 103 11.07 15.30 -7.29
CA HIS A 103 12.29 15.45 -8.10
C HIS A 103 13.22 14.23 -8.06
N GLU A 104 13.04 13.31 -7.12
CA GLU A 104 13.79 12.06 -7.06
C GLU A 104 13.20 10.97 -7.97
N VAL A 105 11.98 11.16 -8.48
CA VAL A 105 11.28 10.19 -9.33
C VAL A 105 11.41 10.62 -10.79
N SER A 106 11.98 9.76 -11.61
CA SER A 106 11.93 9.85 -13.08
C SER A 106 11.34 8.57 -13.65
N VAL A 107 10.64 8.67 -14.76
CA VAL A 107 10.01 7.54 -15.41
C VAL A 107 10.50 7.42 -16.87
N ASP A 108 10.63 6.19 -17.30
CA ASP A 108 10.92 5.81 -18.67
C ASP A 108 9.87 4.80 -19.18
N ASP A 109 10.14 4.16 -20.31
CA ASP A 109 9.23 3.17 -20.92
C ASP A 109 9.06 1.90 -20.06
N GLN A 110 9.89 1.72 -19.03
CA GLN A 110 9.87 0.56 -18.13
C GLN A 110 9.28 0.87 -16.76
N GLY A 111 8.93 2.12 -16.50
CA GLY A 111 8.37 2.59 -15.22
C GLY A 111 9.30 3.56 -14.50
N VAL A 112 9.53 3.37 -13.20
CA VAL A 112 10.47 4.21 -12.43
C VAL A 112 11.90 3.87 -12.81
N ALA A 113 12.63 4.87 -13.31
CA ALA A 113 14.02 4.70 -13.73
C ALA A 113 14.93 4.48 -12.51
N GLY A 114 15.87 3.54 -12.65
CA GLY A 114 16.84 3.23 -11.60
C GLY A 114 16.23 2.54 -10.36
N GLY A 115 15.07 1.93 -10.47
CA GLY A 115 14.44 1.15 -9.42
C GLY A 115 15.10 -0.22 -9.21
N GLY A 116 14.79 -0.86 -8.07
CA GLY A 116 15.27 -2.19 -7.73
C GLY A 116 14.73 -3.28 -8.66
N GLN A 117 15.45 -4.39 -8.74
CA GLN A 117 15.01 -5.54 -9.53
C GLN A 117 13.67 -6.09 -9.01
N ARG A 118 12.70 -6.25 -9.91
CA ARG A 118 11.39 -6.82 -9.57
C ARG A 118 11.50 -8.34 -9.46
N LEU A 119 11.01 -8.90 -8.35
CA LEU A 119 10.94 -10.33 -8.10
C LEU A 119 9.48 -10.77 -8.01
N THR A 120 9.11 -11.79 -8.76
CA THR A 120 7.84 -12.48 -8.50
C THR A 120 7.88 -13.15 -7.12
N PRO A 121 6.72 -13.54 -6.54
CA PRO A 121 6.72 -14.30 -5.29
C PRO A 121 7.58 -15.57 -5.34
N GLU A 122 7.61 -16.28 -6.48
CA GLU A 122 8.44 -17.47 -6.68
C GLU A 122 9.94 -17.12 -6.67
N GLN A 123 10.34 -16.12 -7.45
CA GLN A 123 11.74 -15.65 -7.48
C GLN A 123 12.21 -15.15 -6.11
N LEU A 124 11.30 -14.57 -5.31
CA LEU A 124 11.61 -14.20 -3.94
C LEU A 124 11.95 -15.45 -3.10
N HIS A 125 11.17 -16.53 -3.19
CA HIS A 125 11.47 -17.77 -2.49
C HIS A 125 12.81 -18.37 -2.94
N GLU A 126 13.07 -18.44 -4.24
CA GLU A 126 14.35 -18.87 -4.79
C GLU A 126 15.53 -18.04 -4.25
N LEU A 127 15.33 -16.71 -4.16
CA LEU A 127 16.38 -15.83 -3.64
C LEU A 127 16.70 -16.09 -2.16
N VAL A 128 15.67 -16.25 -1.31
CA VAL A 128 15.87 -16.49 0.14
C VAL A 128 16.45 -17.88 0.43
N GLU A 129 16.29 -18.86 -0.45
CA GLU A 129 16.95 -20.17 -0.38
C GLU A 129 18.43 -20.07 -0.74
N GLN A 130 18.80 -19.18 -1.66
CA GLN A 130 20.18 -19.06 -2.17
C GLN A 130 21.06 -18.17 -1.28
N LYS A 131 20.49 -17.13 -0.67
CA LYS A 131 21.23 -16.17 0.15
C LYS A 131 20.36 -15.51 1.22
N LYS A 132 21.04 -15.07 2.28
CA LYS A 132 20.39 -14.25 3.30
C LYS A 132 19.99 -12.89 2.71
N VAL A 133 18.72 -12.53 2.82
CA VAL A 133 18.20 -11.22 2.43
C VAL A 133 17.63 -10.48 3.64
N THR A 134 17.59 -9.17 3.56
CA THR A 134 16.90 -8.32 4.53
C THR A 134 15.60 -7.82 3.93
N PHE A 135 14.47 -8.14 4.55
CA PHE A 135 13.19 -7.54 4.19
C PHE A 135 13.09 -6.13 4.76
N PHE A 136 12.69 -5.18 3.94
CA PHE A 136 12.51 -3.78 4.31
C PHE A 136 11.08 -3.35 3.99
N ASP A 137 10.28 -3.09 5.02
CA ASP A 137 8.87 -2.72 4.83
C ASP A 137 8.75 -1.29 4.29
N GLY A 138 8.21 -1.16 3.08
CA GLY A 138 7.96 0.11 2.41
C GLY A 138 6.58 0.71 2.74
N ARG A 139 5.95 0.26 3.83
CA ARG A 139 4.67 0.77 4.33
C ARG A 139 4.88 1.64 5.56
N ASN A 140 3.82 2.34 5.96
CA ASN A 140 3.81 3.01 7.24
C ASN A 140 3.89 1.97 8.38
N LYS A 141 4.54 2.33 9.47
CA LYS A 141 4.78 1.44 10.62
C LYS A 141 3.50 0.78 11.13
N TRP A 142 2.44 1.55 11.29
CA TRP A 142 1.15 1.04 11.78
C TRP A 142 0.48 0.02 10.85
N GLU A 143 0.77 0.02 9.53
CA GLU A 143 0.35 -1.05 8.62
C GLU A 143 1.09 -2.37 8.93
N ALA A 144 2.36 -2.29 9.34
CA ALA A 144 3.18 -3.44 9.68
C ALA A 144 2.86 -4.04 11.05
N ASP A 145 2.14 -3.30 11.91
CA ASP A 145 1.78 -3.77 13.25
C ASP A 145 0.81 -4.96 13.21
N ILE A 146 -0.01 -5.10 12.16
CA ILE A 146 -0.94 -6.22 12.02
C ILE A 146 -0.48 -7.32 11.06
N GLY A 147 0.58 -7.08 10.29
CA GLY A 147 1.16 -8.10 9.40
C GLY A 147 2.40 -7.60 8.69
N ARG A 148 3.40 -8.46 8.54
CA ARG A 148 4.68 -8.18 7.89
C ARG A 148 5.41 -9.46 7.48
N PHE A 149 6.44 -9.35 6.68
CA PHE A 149 7.34 -10.48 6.45
C PHE A 149 8.16 -10.78 7.71
N THR A 150 8.35 -12.06 7.99
CA THR A 150 9.13 -12.54 9.15
C THR A 150 10.51 -11.89 9.18
N GLY A 151 10.85 -11.27 10.31
CA GLY A 151 12.15 -10.62 10.49
C GLY A 151 12.35 -9.32 9.70
N ALA A 152 11.31 -8.74 9.12
CA ALA A 152 11.42 -7.50 8.37
C ALA A 152 11.84 -6.32 9.23
N ILE A 153 12.68 -5.47 8.68
CA ILE A 153 12.94 -4.13 9.20
C ILE A 153 11.70 -3.28 8.88
N VAL A 154 11.12 -2.73 9.93
CA VAL A 154 9.99 -1.78 9.85
C VAL A 154 10.51 -0.39 10.20
N PRO A 155 10.67 0.52 9.22
CA PRO A 155 11.08 1.89 9.48
C PRO A 155 10.07 2.65 10.35
N ASP A 156 10.55 3.63 11.09
CA ASP A 156 9.70 4.44 11.96
C ASP A 156 9.00 5.55 11.16
N THR A 157 8.08 5.13 10.30
CA THR A 157 7.33 5.99 9.37
C THR A 157 5.86 6.07 9.77
N ARG A 158 5.36 7.26 10.04
CA ARG A 158 3.92 7.51 10.22
C ARG A 158 3.23 7.68 8.86
N THR A 159 3.94 8.25 7.90
CA THR A 159 3.51 8.45 6.51
C THR A 159 4.67 8.15 5.55
N SER A 160 4.36 8.00 4.27
CA SER A 160 5.41 7.78 3.26
C SER A 160 6.41 8.95 3.14
N HIS A 161 6.04 10.16 3.56
CA HIS A 161 6.96 11.31 3.60
C HIS A 161 8.15 11.10 4.55
N ASP A 162 7.99 10.26 5.57
CA ASP A 162 9.04 10.02 6.55
C ASP A 162 10.21 9.19 6.00
N PHE A 163 10.01 8.46 4.90
CA PHE A 163 11.03 7.60 4.32
C PHE A 163 12.29 8.34 3.88
N VAL A 164 12.16 9.56 3.35
CA VAL A 164 13.34 10.38 2.98
C VAL A 164 14.22 10.59 4.20
N ARG A 165 13.65 11.09 5.31
CA ARG A 165 14.36 11.30 6.57
C ARG A 165 14.94 10.01 7.14
N GLU A 166 14.16 8.90 7.11
CA GLU A 166 14.63 7.60 7.59
C GLU A 166 15.85 7.11 6.80
N LEU A 167 15.82 7.17 5.48
CA LEU A 167 16.93 6.76 4.63
C LEU A 167 18.15 7.66 4.79
N ASP A 168 17.96 8.97 5.00
CA ASP A 168 19.04 9.95 5.16
C ASP A 168 19.64 9.96 6.57
N SER A 169 19.02 9.27 7.52
CA SER A 169 19.46 9.23 8.93
C SER A 169 20.77 8.47 9.17
N GLY A 170 21.23 7.67 8.21
CA GLY A 170 22.37 6.74 8.36
C GLY A 170 22.04 5.46 9.13
N LYS A 171 20.85 5.35 9.72
CA LYS A 171 20.41 4.18 10.52
C LYS A 171 20.49 2.85 9.75
N TYR A 172 20.34 2.90 8.43
CA TYR A 172 20.33 1.75 7.55
C TYR A 172 21.60 1.58 6.72
N ASP A 173 22.66 2.35 6.99
CA ASP A 173 23.91 2.30 6.21
C ASP A 173 24.58 0.93 6.25
N HIS A 174 24.40 0.18 7.34
CA HIS A 174 24.86 -1.19 7.49
C HIS A 174 24.22 -2.20 6.53
N LEU A 175 23.14 -1.81 5.83
CA LEU A 175 22.44 -2.62 4.84
C LEU A 175 22.90 -2.33 3.40
N LYS A 176 23.70 -1.28 3.17
CA LYS A 176 24.04 -0.82 1.81
C LYS A 176 24.75 -1.90 0.98
N ASP A 177 25.57 -2.73 1.63
CA ASP A 177 26.31 -3.83 0.97
C ASP A 177 25.61 -5.19 1.11
N GLN A 178 24.31 -5.21 1.50
CA GLN A 178 23.55 -6.43 1.69
C GLN A 178 22.37 -6.49 0.72
N PRO A 179 21.89 -7.68 0.32
CA PRO A 179 20.67 -7.84 -0.45
C PRO A 179 19.46 -7.37 0.36
N VAL A 180 18.76 -6.35 -0.12
CA VAL A 180 17.55 -5.81 0.49
C VAL A 180 16.35 -6.05 -0.43
N VAL A 181 15.29 -6.62 0.12
CA VAL A 181 14.00 -6.79 -0.58
C VAL A 181 12.97 -5.84 0.01
N THR A 182 12.56 -4.84 -0.77
CA THR A 182 11.48 -3.94 -0.37
C THR A 182 10.13 -4.54 -0.76
N TYR A 183 9.12 -4.29 0.07
CA TYR A 183 7.75 -4.71 -0.20
C TYR A 183 6.74 -3.68 0.34
N CYS A 184 5.56 -3.63 -0.26
CA CYS A 184 4.41 -2.88 0.24
C CYS A 184 3.12 -3.58 -0.19
N THR A 185 1.96 -3.01 0.09
CA THR A 185 0.65 -3.64 -0.19
C THR A 185 0.51 -4.11 -1.64
N GLY A 186 0.70 -3.23 -2.62
CA GLY A 186 0.47 -3.52 -4.05
C GLY A 186 1.69 -3.33 -4.95
N GLY A 187 2.85 -2.92 -4.41
CA GLY A 187 4.10 -2.70 -5.14
C GLY A 187 4.42 -1.24 -5.45
N VAL A 188 3.43 -0.36 -5.55
CA VAL A 188 3.61 1.03 -6.03
C VAL A 188 4.62 1.86 -5.23
N ARG A 189 4.63 1.73 -3.89
CA ARG A 189 5.58 2.45 -3.03
C ARG A 189 7.00 1.98 -3.26
N CYS A 190 7.17 0.67 -3.50
CA CYS A 190 8.48 0.07 -3.69
C CYS A 190 9.16 0.48 -5.01
N GLU A 191 8.41 0.83 -6.03
CA GLU A 191 8.97 1.39 -7.26
C GLU A 191 9.80 2.64 -6.97
N VAL A 192 9.27 3.54 -6.16
CA VAL A 192 9.96 4.78 -5.76
C VAL A 192 11.00 4.50 -4.68
N LEU A 193 10.63 3.76 -3.62
CA LEU A 193 11.51 3.49 -2.48
C LEU A 193 12.81 2.80 -2.91
N SER A 194 12.73 1.78 -3.77
CA SER A 194 13.93 1.08 -4.24
C SER A 194 14.87 1.99 -5.04
N ALA A 195 14.33 2.88 -5.88
CA ALA A 195 15.12 3.87 -6.60
C ALA A 195 15.79 4.87 -5.64
N MET A 196 15.06 5.32 -4.61
CA MET A 196 15.62 6.19 -3.58
C MET A 196 16.74 5.51 -2.77
N MET A 197 16.60 4.21 -2.46
CA MET A 197 17.64 3.43 -1.79
C MET A 197 18.89 3.29 -2.65
N ILE A 198 18.75 2.96 -3.94
CA ILE A 198 19.87 2.84 -4.87
C ILE A 198 20.62 4.17 -4.99
N LYS A 199 19.91 5.30 -5.13
CA LYS A 199 20.51 6.64 -5.14
C LYS A 199 21.31 6.96 -3.87
N ARG A 200 20.98 6.34 -2.73
CA ARG A 200 21.67 6.48 -1.43
C ARG A 200 22.76 5.44 -1.19
N GLY A 201 23.10 4.68 -2.24
CA GLY A 201 24.26 3.77 -2.22
C GLY A 201 23.95 2.34 -1.82
N PHE A 202 22.69 1.92 -1.74
CA PHE A 202 22.35 0.50 -1.59
C PHE A 202 22.70 -0.23 -2.89
N GLN A 203 23.53 -1.26 -2.80
CA GLN A 203 24.11 -1.93 -3.97
C GLN A 203 23.19 -2.98 -4.58
N GLU A 204 22.43 -3.70 -3.74
CA GLU A 204 21.61 -4.82 -4.18
C GLU A 204 20.18 -4.67 -3.63
N VAL A 205 19.31 -4.03 -4.42
CA VAL A 205 17.94 -3.74 -4.03
C VAL A 205 16.98 -4.48 -4.94
N TYR A 206 16.07 -5.21 -4.31
CA TYR A 206 14.96 -5.91 -4.93
C TYR A 206 13.63 -5.31 -4.48
N GLN A 207 12.59 -5.55 -5.25
CA GLN A 207 11.22 -5.20 -4.89
C GLN A 207 10.26 -6.34 -5.23
N LEU A 208 9.30 -6.60 -4.34
CA LEU A 208 8.29 -7.64 -4.54
C LEU A 208 7.26 -7.17 -5.59
N ALA A 209 7.29 -7.79 -6.76
CA ALA A 209 6.37 -7.50 -7.85
C ALA A 209 4.91 -7.78 -7.43
N GLY A 210 4.05 -6.77 -7.58
CA GLY A 210 2.65 -6.87 -7.16
C GLY A 210 2.41 -6.82 -5.66
N GLY A 211 3.49 -6.71 -4.87
CA GLY A 211 3.45 -6.53 -3.42
C GLY A 211 2.87 -7.71 -2.65
N ILE A 212 2.48 -7.44 -1.41
CA ILE A 212 1.92 -8.42 -0.48
C ILE A 212 0.65 -9.06 -1.06
N VAL A 213 -0.15 -8.31 -1.82
CA VAL A 213 -1.38 -8.85 -2.45
C VAL A 213 -1.05 -10.06 -3.33
N ARG A 214 -0.09 -9.93 -4.26
CA ARG A 214 0.32 -11.05 -5.13
C ARG A 214 0.98 -12.19 -4.35
N TYR A 215 1.75 -11.84 -3.33
CA TYR A 215 2.36 -12.83 -2.45
C TYR A 215 1.32 -13.66 -1.71
N GLY A 216 0.33 -13.00 -1.11
CA GLY A 216 -0.75 -13.65 -0.38
C GLY A 216 -1.67 -14.49 -1.28
N GLU A 217 -1.96 -14.05 -2.51
CA GLU A 217 -2.68 -14.84 -3.51
C GLU A 217 -1.97 -16.18 -3.80
N LYS A 218 -0.62 -16.20 -3.76
CA LYS A 218 0.19 -17.37 -4.11
C LYS A 218 0.46 -18.29 -2.93
N TYR A 219 0.85 -17.74 -1.79
CA TYR A 219 1.37 -18.51 -0.66
C TYR A 219 0.48 -18.48 0.57
N GLY A 220 -0.51 -17.58 0.61
CA GLY A 220 -1.33 -17.41 1.80
C GLY A 220 -0.47 -17.11 3.03
N ASP A 221 -0.75 -17.80 4.13
CA ASP A 221 0.00 -17.74 5.38
C ASP A 221 1.05 -18.87 5.51
N SER A 222 1.25 -19.67 4.46
CA SER A 222 2.22 -20.78 4.45
C SER A 222 3.63 -20.36 4.05
N GLY A 223 3.84 -19.06 3.76
CA GLY A 223 5.12 -18.52 3.31
C GLY A 223 5.83 -17.70 4.37
N LEU A 224 6.45 -16.62 3.92
CA LEU A 224 7.26 -15.72 4.75
C LEU A 224 6.45 -14.59 5.39
N TRP A 225 5.17 -14.48 5.05
CA TRP A 225 4.24 -13.46 5.57
C TRP A 225 3.59 -13.91 6.86
N GLU A 226 3.47 -13.00 7.82
CA GLU A 226 2.77 -13.20 9.09
C GLU A 226 1.69 -12.13 9.29
N GLY A 227 0.50 -12.56 9.71
CA GLY A 227 -0.58 -11.66 10.12
C GLY A 227 -1.52 -11.23 9.00
N SER A 228 -2.18 -10.11 9.21
CA SER A 228 -3.20 -9.53 8.32
C SER A 228 -2.63 -8.41 7.46
N LEU A 229 -3.13 -8.26 6.23
CA LEU A 229 -2.74 -7.16 5.35
C LEU A 229 -3.67 -5.96 5.57
N TYR A 230 -3.12 -4.80 5.97
CA TYR A 230 -3.87 -3.55 5.98
C TYR A 230 -4.22 -3.10 4.56
N VAL A 231 -5.48 -2.67 4.37
CA VAL A 231 -6.00 -2.11 3.12
C VAL A 231 -6.67 -0.75 3.36
N PHE A 232 -6.54 0.16 2.38
CA PHE A 232 -7.00 1.54 2.48
C PHE A 232 -8.48 1.73 2.09
N ASP A 233 -9.33 0.78 2.49
CA ASP A 233 -10.78 0.85 2.35
C ASP A 233 -11.46 0.45 3.68
N ASN A 234 -12.78 0.46 3.74
CA ASN A 234 -13.52 0.23 4.99
C ASN A 234 -13.36 -1.20 5.54
N ARG A 235 -12.78 -2.13 4.79
CA ARG A 235 -12.42 -3.46 5.31
C ARG A 235 -11.28 -3.38 6.34
N LYS A 236 -10.43 -2.32 6.25
CA LYS A 236 -9.25 -2.06 7.09
C LYS A 236 -8.17 -3.15 7.01
N ALA A 237 -8.55 -4.41 7.12
CA ALA A 237 -7.64 -5.55 7.04
C ALA A 237 -8.24 -6.69 6.22
N VAL A 238 -7.37 -7.42 5.53
CA VAL A 238 -7.69 -8.66 4.84
C VAL A 238 -6.72 -9.75 5.26
N THR A 239 -7.18 -11.01 5.23
CA THR A 239 -6.40 -12.19 5.59
C THR A 239 -6.23 -13.08 4.39
N PHE A 240 -5.19 -13.89 4.38
CA PHE A 240 -4.91 -14.86 3.31
C PHE A 240 -5.29 -16.29 3.69
N SER A 241 -5.69 -16.51 4.95
CA SER A 241 -6.23 -17.76 5.46
C SER A 241 -7.41 -17.51 6.39
N PRO A 242 -8.22 -18.54 6.71
CA PRO A 242 -9.31 -18.44 7.68
C PRO A 242 -8.82 -18.17 9.12
N GLU A 243 -7.63 -18.63 9.46
CA GLU A 243 -7.02 -18.53 10.80
C GLU A 243 -5.63 -17.87 10.72
N PRO A 244 -5.55 -16.57 10.41
CA PRO A 244 -4.27 -15.88 10.31
C PRO A 244 -3.62 -15.73 11.68
N ALA A 245 -2.29 -15.70 11.72
CA ALA A 245 -1.56 -15.32 12.92
C ALA A 245 -1.94 -13.90 13.35
N VAL A 246 -2.24 -13.69 14.62
CA VAL A 246 -2.51 -12.37 15.18
C VAL A 246 -1.23 -11.84 15.83
N ILE A 247 -0.48 -11.03 15.07
CA ILE A 247 0.79 -10.45 15.54
C ILE A 247 0.62 -9.06 16.17
N GLY A 248 -0.50 -8.38 15.86
CA GLY A 248 -0.82 -7.06 16.38
C GLY A 248 -1.22 -7.09 17.86
N ARG A 249 -1.01 -5.96 18.53
CA ARG A 249 -1.36 -5.75 19.92
C ARG A 249 -2.18 -4.47 20.07
N CYS A 250 -3.27 -4.55 20.81
CA CYS A 250 -4.08 -3.38 21.14
C CYS A 250 -3.23 -2.31 21.84
N SER A 251 -3.20 -1.10 21.30
CA SER A 251 -2.40 0.02 21.84
C SER A 251 -2.89 0.51 23.22
N LEU A 252 -4.09 0.09 23.64
CA LEU A 252 -4.66 0.48 24.95
C LEU A 252 -4.44 -0.57 26.04
N CYS A 253 -4.61 -1.86 25.72
CA CYS A 253 -4.59 -2.92 26.76
C CYS A 253 -3.58 -4.05 26.49
N GLY A 254 -2.93 -4.06 25.31
CA GLY A 254 -1.94 -5.07 24.94
C GLY A 254 -2.52 -6.41 24.45
N GLU A 255 -3.84 -6.60 24.45
CA GLU A 255 -4.46 -7.82 23.93
C GLU A 255 -4.16 -8.04 22.46
N PRO A 256 -3.98 -9.30 22.00
CA PRO A 256 -3.80 -9.60 20.59
C PRO A 256 -4.99 -9.09 19.75
N SER A 257 -4.70 -8.38 18.66
CA SER A 257 -5.73 -7.90 17.74
C SER A 257 -5.13 -7.56 16.39
N SER A 258 -5.87 -7.79 15.32
CA SER A 258 -5.58 -7.26 13.98
C SER A 258 -6.58 -6.17 13.56
N ARG A 259 -7.45 -5.74 14.47
CA ARG A 259 -8.44 -4.70 14.22
C ARG A 259 -7.79 -3.33 14.22
N MET A 260 -8.04 -2.55 13.18
CA MET A 260 -7.55 -1.18 13.03
C MET A 260 -8.68 -0.19 13.26
N GLU A 261 -8.46 0.81 14.12
CA GLU A 261 -9.42 1.87 14.41
C GLU A 261 -8.81 3.25 14.21
N ASN A 262 -9.64 4.17 13.72
CA ASN A 262 -9.29 5.59 13.68
C ASN A 262 -9.49 6.22 15.07
N CYS A 263 -8.67 7.21 15.39
CA CYS A 263 -8.93 8.09 16.50
C CYS A 263 -10.33 8.71 16.40
N SER A 264 -11.08 8.74 17.49
CA SER A 264 -12.45 9.28 17.53
C SER A 264 -12.50 10.81 17.43
N SER A 265 -11.36 11.49 17.54
CA SER A 265 -11.25 12.93 17.32
C SER A 265 -11.48 13.27 15.84
N LEU A 266 -12.40 14.18 15.54
CA LEU A 266 -12.82 14.52 14.17
C LEU A 266 -11.70 15.09 13.29
N SER A 267 -10.70 15.72 13.90
CA SER A 267 -9.54 16.32 13.21
C SER A 267 -8.35 15.35 13.10
N CYS A 268 -8.39 14.23 13.81
CA CYS A 268 -7.30 13.26 13.87
C CYS A 268 -7.44 12.18 12.79
N THR A 269 -6.34 11.82 12.17
CA THR A 269 -6.25 10.75 11.17
C THR A 269 -5.40 9.57 11.64
N THR A 270 -5.05 9.53 12.92
CA THR A 270 -4.24 8.46 13.51
C THR A 270 -5.05 7.16 13.55
N GLU A 271 -4.47 6.11 12.99
CA GLU A 271 -4.97 4.75 13.09
C GLU A 271 -4.08 3.93 14.01
N SER A 272 -4.68 3.01 14.76
CA SER A 272 -3.97 2.12 15.68
C SER A 272 -4.65 0.76 15.79
N VAL A 273 -3.90 -0.23 16.24
CA VAL A 273 -4.46 -1.55 16.58
C VAL A 273 -5.28 -1.42 17.86
N ILE A 274 -6.57 -1.73 17.81
CA ILE A 274 -7.50 -1.64 18.94
C ILE A 274 -8.35 -2.91 18.99
N CYS A 275 -8.35 -3.64 20.12
CA CYS A 275 -9.21 -4.81 20.28
C CYS A 275 -10.68 -4.42 20.41
N ASP A 276 -11.59 -5.39 20.24
CA ASP A 276 -13.03 -5.15 20.24
C ASP A 276 -13.51 -4.49 21.55
N SER A 277 -13.07 -5.01 22.70
CA SER A 277 -13.45 -4.48 24.01
C SER A 277 -12.99 -3.04 24.27
N CYS A 278 -11.90 -2.61 23.63
CA CYS A 278 -11.41 -1.23 23.73
C CYS A 278 -12.08 -0.32 22.71
N ALA A 279 -12.41 -0.83 21.52
CA ALA A 279 -13.09 -0.07 20.48
C ALA A 279 -14.50 0.36 20.91
N ASP A 280 -15.23 -0.50 21.62
CA ASP A 280 -16.58 -0.20 22.16
C ASP A 280 -16.60 1.00 23.12
N LYS A 281 -15.45 1.32 23.74
CA LYS A 281 -15.29 2.47 24.64
C LYS A 281 -14.91 3.77 23.94
N GLY A 282 -14.66 3.70 22.63
CA GLY A 282 -14.10 4.79 21.85
C GLY A 282 -12.56 4.86 22.01
N PHE A 283 -11.87 5.07 20.88
CA PHE A 283 -10.42 5.18 20.85
C PHE A 283 -9.99 6.64 20.64
N LEU A 284 -9.17 7.16 21.53
CA LEU A 284 -8.39 8.40 21.32
C LEU A 284 -6.90 8.03 21.26
N CYS A 285 -6.19 8.57 20.27
CA CYS A 285 -4.74 8.43 20.23
C CYS A 285 -4.06 9.13 21.42
N GLU A 286 -2.78 8.88 21.61
CA GLU A 286 -2.05 9.42 22.77
C GLU A 286 -2.07 10.95 22.80
N GLU A 287 -1.89 11.59 21.63
CA GLU A 287 -1.92 13.05 21.49
C GLU A 287 -3.28 13.64 21.88
N ASP A 288 -4.39 13.06 21.38
CA ASP A 288 -5.75 13.56 21.69
C ASP A 288 -6.18 13.23 23.12
N ARG A 289 -5.70 12.12 23.71
CA ARG A 289 -5.92 11.83 25.15
C ARG A 289 -5.23 12.85 26.03
N ALA A 290 -4.00 13.24 25.70
CA ALA A 290 -3.29 14.25 26.46
C ALA A 290 -4.03 15.61 26.43
N VAL A 291 -4.57 16.01 25.26
CA VAL A 291 -5.37 17.23 25.13
C VAL A 291 -6.67 17.13 25.93
N ALA A 292 -7.39 16.00 25.86
CA ALA A 292 -8.64 15.81 26.60
C ALA A 292 -8.44 15.86 28.12
N THR A 293 -7.29 15.39 28.63
CA THR A 293 -6.93 15.44 30.07
C THR A 293 -6.61 16.87 30.54
N LEU A 294 -6.14 17.74 29.62
CA LEU A 294 -5.81 19.14 29.97
C LEU A 294 -7.04 20.08 29.92
N THR A 295 -8.13 19.66 29.30
CA THR A 295 -9.35 20.47 29.08
C THR A 295 -10.55 20.03 29.93
N GLY A 296 -10.46 18.95 30.68
CA GLY A 296 -11.45 18.45 31.63
C GLY A 296 -11.02 18.71 33.08
#